data_3cd3c38bfc95f52ddea5bd71fe5f61b6
#
_entry.id   3cd3c38bfc95f52ddea5bd71fe5f61b6
#
_cell.length_a   1.000
_cell.length_b   1.000
_cell.length_c   1.000
_cell.angle_alpha   90.00
_cell.angle_beta   90.00
_cell.angle_gamma   90.00
#
_symmetry.space_group_name_H-M   'P 1'
#
loop_
_entity.id
_entity.type
_entity.pdbx_description
1 polymer ?
#
loop_
_entity_poly.entity_id
_entity_poly.type
_entity_poly.pdbx_seq_one_letter_code
_entity_poly.pdbx_strand_id
1 'polypeptide(L)'
;NIEYADKSLNILPFDPVENKFMIEDSNQRIEYNYGAAANQIEMLSGDYLHENNFTGEGMIVAVLDAGFPTINTNAGFQKMNDEGRLLGTYDFESRSTNVDGTSSHGLKTSSDIVGYIENEFVGTAPQASFYFFVTEYTPSETPVEESWWVEALERADSLGVDVINTSLSYRGYDNSNYDHSYEDLDGQTTFAARGGNIAFEKGMIMVNSAGNSGNSGFPTVGTPSDAIGVFTVGAVDSEGDYVSFSSRGPTVDGRIKPDV
;
A
#
# COMPACT_ATOMS: atom_id res chain seq x y z
N ASN A 1 -25.65 25.73 11.17
CA ASN A 1 -26.70 24.98 10.50
C ASN A 1 -26.17 24.62 9.12
N ILE A 2 -25.69 23.39 8.95
CA ILE A 2 -25.39 22.81 7.65
C ILE A 2 -26.65 22.09 7.23
N GLU A 3 -27.39 22.63 6.27
CA GLU A 3 -28.50 21.94 5.63
C GLU A 3 -27.93 20.87 4.71
N TYR A 4 -28.23 19.62 5.03
CA TYR A 4 -28.05 18.52 4.07
C TYR A 4 -29.05 18.71 2.95
N ALA A 5 -28.56 19.05 1.76
CA ALA A 5 -29.37 18.97 0.57
C ALA A 5 -29.63 17.50 0.26
N ASP A 6 -30.86 17.07 0.48
CA ASP A 6 -31.37 15.78 0.05
C ASP A 6 -31.40 15.77 -1.49
N LYS A 7 -30.30 15.29 -2.10
CA LYS A 7 -30.28 14.96 -3.52
C LYS A 7 -30.95 13.61 -3.67
N SER A 8 -32.25 13.62 -3.93
CA SER A 8 -32.89 12.48 -4.56
C SER A 8 -32.13 12.18 -5.85
N LEU A 9 -31.30 11.17 -5.83
CA LEU A 9 -30.67 10.60 -7.03
C LEU A 9 -31.81 10.11 -7.92
N ASN A 10 -32.13 10.88 -8.95
CA ASN A 10 -32.81 10.34 -10.10
C ASN A 10 -31.84 9.33 -10.72
N ILE A 11 -32.01 8.06 -10.37
CA ILE A 11 -31.36 6.96 -11.04
C ILE A 11 -31.96 6.96 -12.46
N LEU A 12 -31.29 7.66 -13.37
CA LEU A 12 -31.54 7.43 -14.80
C LEU A 12 -31.29 5.94 -15.07
N PRO A 13 -32.08 5.30 -15.96
CA PRO A 13 -31.84 3.92 -16.33
C PRO A 13 -30.37 3.80 -16.72
N PHE A 14 -29.69 2.91 -16.04
CA PHE A 14 -28.27 2.61 -16.22
C PHE A 14 -28.11 2.12 -17.66
N ASP A 15 -27.68 2.99 -18.57
CA ASP A 15 -27.00 2.48 -19.76
C ASP A 15 -25.82 1.68 -19.24
N PRO A 16 -25.66 0.41 -19.65
CA PRO A 16 -24.50 -0.35 -19.23
C PRO A 16 -23.27 0.45 -19.67
N VAL A 17 -22.71 1.21 -18.74
CA VAL A 17 -21.38 1.80 -18.91
C VAL A 17 -20.52 0.62 -19.30
N GLU A 18 -19.83 0.72 -20.43
CA GLU A 18 -18.84 -0.28 -20.81
C GLU A 18 -18.02 -0.56 -19.55
N ASN A 19 -18.20 -1.76 -19.03
CA ASN A 19 -17.61 -2.15 -17.76
C ASN A 19 -16.11 -2.03 -17.96
N LYS A 20 -15.42 -1.14 -17.26
CA LYS A 20 -13.95 -1.02 -17.34
C LYS A 20 -13.24 -2.36 -17.05
N PHE A 21 -13.97 -3.33 -16.54
CA PHE A 21 -13.61 -4.71 -16.32
C PHE A 21 -14.13 -5.69 -17.41
N MET A 22 -14.74 -5.20 -18.49
CA MET A 22 -14.93 -6.04 -19.67
C MET A 22 -13.57 -6.23 -20.32
N ILE A 23 -12.91 -7.29 -19.90
CA ILE A 23 -11.79 -7.86 -20.63
C ILE A 23 -12.39 -8.33 -21.95
N GLU A 24 -12.03 -7.70 -23.07
CA GLU A 24 -12.23 -8.32 -24.37
C GLU A 24 -11.59 -9.70 -24.28
N ASP A 25 -12.33 -10.71 -24.67
CA ASP A 25 -11.92 -12.11 -24.63
C ASP A 25 -10.71 -12.29 -25.57
N SER A 26 -9.56 -11.72 -25.15
CA SER A 26 -8.29 -11.99 -25.81
C SER A 26 -7.93 -13.41 -25.39
N ASN A 27 -8.12 -14.36 -26.29
CA ASN A 27 -7.75 -15.76 -26.15
C ASN A 27 -6.23 -15.98 -25.95
N GLN A 28 -5.48 -14.97 -25.55
CA GLN A 28 -4.07 -15.06 -25.17
C GLN A 28 -3.97 -15.02 -23.65
N ARG A 29 -3.78 -16.18 -23.04
CA ARG A 29 -3.34 -16.27 -21.66
C ARG A 29 -1.97 -15.61 -21.55
N ILE A 30 -1.82 -14.71 -20.56
CA ILE A 30 -0.52 -14.15 -20.21
C ILE A 30 0.17 -15.19 -19.34
N GLU A 31 1.28 -15.74 -19.81
CA GLU A 31 2.12 -16.63 -19.05
C GLU A 31 3.43 -15.92 -18.74
N TYR A 32 3.64 -15.59 -17.47
CA TYR A 32 4.88 -14.99 -17.01
C TYR A 32 5.84 -16.06 -16.49
N ASN A 33 7.13 -15.90 -16.77
CA ASN A 33 8.17 -16.60 -16.03
C ASN A 33 8.57 -15.74 -14.83
N TYR A 34 8.11 -16.09 -13.65
CA TYR A 34 8.30 -15.30 -12.41
C TYR A 34 9.73 -15.39 -11.87
N GLY A 35 10.54 -16.37 -12.29
CA GLY A 35 11.91 -16.53 -11.82
C GLY A 35 12.01 -16.55 -10.30
N ALA A 36 12.75 -15.61 -9.72
CA ALA A 36 12.93 -15.54 -8.27
C ALA A 36 11.65 -15.18 -7.48
N ALA A 37 10.63 -14.61 -8.15
CA ALA A 37 9.35 -14.26 -7.51
C ALA A 37 8.33 -15.41 -7.52
N ALA A 38 8.63 -16.58 -8.13
CA ALA A 38 7.66 -17.64 -8.36
C ALA A 38 6.92 -18.07 -7.09
N ASN A 39 7.63 -18.36 -6.01
CA ASN A 39 7.00 -18.82 -4.77
C ASN A 39 6.01 -17.79 -4.20
N GLN A 40 6.40 -16.52 -4.11
CA GLN A 40 5.54 -15.46 -3.54
C GLN A 40 4.32 -15.14 -4.40
N ILE A 41 4.37 -15.39 -5.70
CA ILE A 41 3.23 -15.21 -6.59
C ILE A 41 2.30 -16.44 -6.52
N GLU A 42 2.85 -17.65 -6.65
CA GLU A 42 2.10 -18.90 -6.72
C GLU A 42 1.40 -19.24 -5.39
N MET A 43 2.05 -18.96 -4.24
CA MET A 43 1.43 -19.20 -2.92
C MET A 43 0.15 -18.41 -2.69
N LEU A 44 -0.03 -17.29 -3.39
CA LEU A 44 -1.23 -16.44 -3.35
C LEU A 44 -2.15 -16.68 -4.56
N SER A 45 -1.85 -17.67 -5.41
CA SER A 45 -2.54 -17.91 -6.69
C SER A 45 -2.51 -16.69 -7.62
N GLY A 46 -1.46 -15.87 -7.54
CA GLY A 46 -1.26 -14.69 -8.38
C GLY A 46 -1.01 -15.05 -9.84
N ASP A 47 -0.40 -16.22 -10.09
CA ASP A 47 -0.24 -16.82 -11.41
C ASP A 47 -1.60 -17.03 -12.10
N TYR A 48 -2.58 -17.60 -11.38
CA TYR A 48 -3.94 -17.77 -11.88
C TYR A 48 -4.60 -16.42 -12.22
N LEU A 49 -4.38 -15.39 -11.41
CA LEU A 49 -4.90 -14.05 -11.70
C LEU A 49 -4.27 -13.49 -12.98
N HIS A 50 -2.95 -13.60 -13.13
CA HIS A 50 -2.25 -13.12 -14.32
C HIS A 50 -2.67 -13.86 -15.60
N GLU A 51 -2.83 -15.21 -15.54
CA GLU A 51 -3.33 -16.02 -16.65
C GLU A 51 -4.73 -15.58 -17.11
N ASN A 52 -5.51 -14.99 -16.20
CA ASN A 52 -6.83 -14.44 -16.48
C ASN A 52 -6.81 -12.93 -16.70
N ASN A 53 -5.65 -12.35 -17.02
CA ASN A 53 -5.42 -10.93 -17.34
C ASN A 53 -5.66 -9.95 -16.17
N PHE A 54 -5.68 -10.42 -14.92
CA PHE A 54 -5.70 -9.55 -13.74
C PHE A 54 -4.27 -9.14 -13.35
N THR A 55 -3.68 -8.23 -14.10
CA THR A 55 -2.28 -7.79 -13.99
C THR A 55 -2.13 -6.40 -13.39
N GLY A 56 -3.23 -5.81 -12.94
CA GLY A 56 -3.29 -4.43 -12.46
C GLY A 56 -3.48 -3.38 -13.55
N GLU A 57 -3.70 -3.78 -14.82
CA GLU A 57 -3.96 -2.83 -15.91
C GLU A 57 -5.18 -1.94 -15.60
N GLY A 58 -5.02 -0.63 -15.80
CA GLY A 58 -6.05 0.36 -15.51
C GLY A 58 -6.19 0.76 -14.04
N MET A 59 -5.47 0.11 -13.13
CA MET A 59 -5.43 0.47 -11.70
C MET A 59 -4.30 1.44 -11.40
N ILE A 60 -4.54 2.35 -10.46
CA ILE A 60 -3.55 3.31 -9.98
C ILE A 60 -3.20 2.98 -8.53
N VAL A 61 -1.93 2.70 -8.28
CA VAL A 61 -1.39 2.38 -6.96
C VAL A 61 -0.50 3.52 -6.47
N ALA A 62 -0.63 3.95 -5.22
CA ALA A 62 0.36 4.77 -4.58
C ALA A 62 1.14 3.95 -3.54
N VAL A 63 2.46 4.05 -3.57
CA VAL A 63 3.34 3.45 -2.55
C VAL A 63 3.89 4.57 -1.69
N LEU A 64 3.63 4.49 -0.38
CA LEU A 64 4.10 5.42 0.63
C LEU A 64 5.20 4.72 1.44
N ASP A 65 6.43 5.30 1.45
CA ASP A 65 7.59 4.65 2.06
C ASP A 65 8.73 5.67 2.30
N ALA A 66 9.89 5.19 2.74
CA ALA A 66 11.06 5.99 3.13
C ALA A 66 11.98 6.41 1.97
N GLY A 67 11.73 5.93 0.74
CA GLY A 67 12.52 6.32 -0.42
C GLY A 67 12.51 5.29 -1.55
N PHE A 68 12.73 5.81 -2.76
CA PHE A 68 12.69 5.07 -4.02
C PHE A 68 13.90 5.44 -4.90
N PRO A 69 15.14 5.31 -4.38
CA PRO A 69 16.32 5.72 -5.10
C PRO A 69 16.41 4.98 -6.45
N THR A 70 16.74 5.71 -7.49
CA THR A 70 16.88 5.17 -8.86
C THR A 70 15.60 4.61 -9.50
N ILE A 71 14.41 4.90 -8.98
CA ILE A 71 13.13 4.39 -9.52
C ILE A 71 13.00 4.67 -11.04
N ASN A 72 13.56 5.79 -11.52
CA ASN A 72 13.54 6.21 -12.92
C ASN A 72 14.56 5.50 -13.81
N THR A 73 15.56 4.83 -13.23
CA THR A 73 16.72 4.30 -13.98
C THR A 73 17.06 2.85 -13.67
N ASN A 74 16.46 2.27 -12.62
CA ASN A 74 16.70 0.89 -12.25
C ASN A 74 16.03 -0.06 -13.24
N ALA A 75 16.75 -1.09 -13.67
CA ALA A 75 16.30 -2.05 -14.68
C ALA A 75 14.98 -2.75 -14.31
N GLY A 76 14.75 -3.03 -13.03
CA GLY A 76 13.52 -3.66 -12.55
C GLY A 76 12.25 -2.81 -12.76
N PHE A 77 12.40 -1.51 -12.98
CA PHE A 77 11.28 -0.58 -13.20
C PHE A 77 11.25 0.00 -14.62
N GLN A 78 12.20 -0.42 -15.47
CA GLN A 78 12.34 0.13 -16.83
C GLN A 78 11.06 -0.02 -17.64
N LYS A 79 10.41 -1.19 -17.56
CA LYS A 79 9.16 -1.46 -18.28
C LYS A 79 8.04 -0.48 -17.87
N MET A 80 7.88 -0.24 -16.57
CA MET A 80 6.92 0.75 -16.06
C MET A 80 7.21 2.15 -16.60
N ASN A 81 8.50 2.55 -16.59
CA ASN A 81 8.92 3.86 -17.06
C ASN A 81 8.72 4.03 -18.58
N ASP A 82 9.12 3.05 -19.38
CA ASP A 82 9.00 3.08 -20.85
C ASP A 82 7.53 3.11 -21.31
N GLU A 83 6.65 2.47 -20.57
CA GLU A 83 5.21 2.45 -20.83
C GLU A 83 4.46 3.67 -20.26
N GLY A 84 5.17 4.61 -19.61
CA GLY A 84 4.58 5.82 -19.05
C GLY A 84 3.66 5.57 -17.85
N ARG A 85 3.84 4.46 -17.14
CA ARG A 85 3.02 4.07 -15.98
C ARG A 85 3.54 4.61 -14.64
N LEU A 86 4.71 5.24 -14.60
CA LEU A 86 5.12 6.13 -13.53
C LEU A 86 4.41 7.46 -13.70
N LEU A 87 3.31 7.67 -12.96
CA LEU A 87 2.46 8.86 -13.08
C LEU A 87 3.02 10.08 -12.35
N GLY A 88 3.81 9.87 -11.30
CA GLY A 88 4.47 10.94 -10.57
C GLY A 88 5.10 10.49 -9.26
N THR A 89 5.90 11.42 -8.72
CA THR A 89 6.64 11.23 -7.47
C THR A 89 6.54 12.49 -6.61
N TYR A 90 6.55 12.33 -5.29
CA TYR A 90 6.66 13.45 -4.37
C TYR A 90 7.24 13.02 -3.02
N ASP A 91 8.11 13.85 -2.47
CA ASP A 91 8.68 13.70 -1.14
C ASP A 91 8.06 14.75 -0.22
N PHE A 92 7.29 14.29 0.77
CA PHE A 92 6.56 15.14 1.71
C PHE A 92 7.46 15.71 2.81
N GLU A 93 8.63 15.13 3.04
CA GLU A 93 9.65 15.68 3.94
C GLU A 93 10.37 16.84 3.27
N SER A 94 11.03 16.61 2.14
CA SER A 94 11.84 17.61 1.44
C SER A 94 11.02 18.56 0.57
N ARG A 95 9.71 18.32 0.40
CA ARG A 95 8.81 19.11 -0.46
C ARG A 95 9.26 19.19 -1.92
N SER A 96 9.73 18.08 -2.45
CA SER A 96 10.27 17.98 -3.81
C SER A 96 9.73 16.78 -4.58
N THR A 97 10.01 16.73 -5.88
CA THR A 97 9.71 15.56 -6.72
C THR A 97 10.84 14.53 -6.74
N ASN A 98 11.97 14.80 -6.10
CA ASN A 98 13.02 13.80 -5.91
C ASN A 98 12.59 12.87 -4.77
N VAL A 99 12.49 11.59 -5.06
CA VAL A 99 12.06 10.55 -4.12
C VAL A 99 13.17 9.55 -3.79
N ASP A 100 14.44 9.93 -3.96
CA ASP A 100 15.54 9.08 -3.51
C ASP A 100 15.42 8.79 -2.00
N GLY A 101 14.92 9.77 -1.22
CA GLY A 101 14.64 9.63 0.20
C GLY A 101 15.89 9.28 1.02
N THR A 102 15.67 8.74 2.19
CA THR A 102 16.73 8.35 3.13
C THR A 102 16.95 6.84 3.21
N SER A 103 16.17 6.06 2.48
CA SER A 103 16.22 4.59 2.46
C SER A 103 15.88 4.03 1.09
N SER A 104 16.34 2.82 0.82
CA SER A 104 15.90 2.05 -0.37
C SER A 104 14.75 1.08 -0.06
N HIS A 105 14.10 1.22 1.09
CA HIS A 105 13.04 0.30 1.51
C HIS A 105 11.86 0.35 0.54
N GLY A 106 11.34 1.53 0.22
CA GLY A 106 10.24 1.72 -0.72
C GLY A 106 10.53 1.19 -2.13
N LEU A 107 11.78 1.32 -2.60
CA LEU A 107 12.17 0.71 -3.87
C LEU A 107 12.04 -0.81 -3.85
N LYS A 108 12.41 -1.46 -2.72
CA LYS A 108 12.31 -2.92 -2.58
C LYS A 108 10.85 -3.37 -2.49
N THR A 109 10.04 -2.73 -1.67
CA THR A 109 8.61 -3.06 -1.55
C THR A 109 7.88 -2.83 -2.88
N SER A 110 8.24 -1.79 -3.62
CA SER A 110 7.70 -1.54 -4.96
C SER A 110 8.09 -2.61 -5.97
N SER A 111 9.28 -3.22 -5.83
CA SER A 111 9.68 -4.28 -6.76
C SER A 111 8.77 -5.51 -6.67
N ASP A 112 8.26 -5.84 -5.47
CA ASP A 112 7.33 -6.93 -5.27
C ASP A 112 5.96 -6.69 -5.95
N ILE A 113 5.63 -5.41 -6.23
CA ILE A 113 4.37 -5.04 -6.86
C ILE A 113 4.53 -4.88 -8.38
N VAL A 114 5.45 -4.03 -8.83
CA VAL A 114 5.56 -3.61 -10.24
C VAL A 114 6.85 -4.07 -10.91
N GLY A 115 7.79 -4.64 -10.16
CA GLY A 115 9.08 -5.06 -10.71
C GLY A 115 8.91 -6.01 -11.89
N TYR A 116 9.71 -5.77 -12.93
CA TYR A 116 9.69 -6.61 -14.12
C TYR A 116 11.09 -6.75 -14.73
N ILE A 117 11.61 -7.95 -14.68
CA ILE A 117 12.80 -8.36 -15.44
C ILE A 117 12.44 -9.67 -16.14
N GLU A 118 12.35 -9.64 -17.45
CA GLU A 118 11.89 -10.77 -18.24
C GLU A 118 12.64 -12.07 -17.91
N ASN A 119 11.91 -13.12 -17.60
CA ASN A 119 12.39 -14.45 -17.18
C ASN A 119 13.18 -14.50 -15.85
N GLU A 120 13.24 -13.40 -15.10
CA GLU A 120 14.00 -13.35 -13.84
C GLU A 120 13.13 -12.93 -12.65
N PHE A 121 12.22 -11.99 -12.85
CA PHE A 121 11.37 -11.45 -11.80
C PHE A 121 10.13 -10.74 -12.35
N VAL A 122 8.95 -11.07 -11.84
CA VAL A 122 7.70 -10.35 -12.12
C VAL A 122 6.94 -10.12 -10.82
N GLY A 123 6.56 -8.87 -10.55
CA GLY A 123 5.77 -8.49 -9.37
C GLY A 123 4.28 -8.83 -9.51
N THR A 124 3.51 -8.53 -8.47
CA THR A 124 2.10 -8.92 -8.34
C THR A 124 1.13 -8.10 -9.20
N ALA A 125 1.50 -6.86 -9.56
CA ALA A 125 0.69 -5.97 -10.40
C ALA A 125 1.56 -5.30 -11.49
N PRO A 126 2.15 -6.09 -12.42
CA PRO A 126 3.18 -5.60 -13.34
C PRO A 126 2.66 -4.61 -14.39
N GLN A 127 1.34 -4.44 -14.54
CA GLN A 127 0.72 -3.52 -15.50
C GLN A 127 -0.03 -2.36 -14.84
N ALA A 128 -0.05 -2.25 -13.50
CA ALA A 128 -0.62 -1.08 -12.82
C ALA A 128 0.20 0.20 -13.08
N SER A 129 -0.43 1.35 -12.87
CA SER A 129 0.21 2.67 -12.89
C SER A 129 0.51 3.15 -11.47
N PHE A 130 1.56 3.96 -11.28
CA PHE A 130 2.09 4.23 -9.96
C PHE A 130 2.35 5.70 -9.66
N TYR A 131 2.08 6.06 -8.39
CA TYR A 131 2.66 7.20 -7.70
C TYR A 131 3.58 6.69 -6.59
N PHE A 132 4.73 7.34 -6.39
CA PHE A 132 5.66 7.05 -5.28
C PHE A 132 5.82 8.27 -4.40
N PHE A 133 5.53 8.10 -3.11
CA PHE A 133 5.51 9.16 -2.11
C PHE A 133 6.45 8.84 -0.96
N VAL A 134 7.41 9.73 -0.70
CA VAL A 134 8.25 9.64 0.51
C VAL A 134 7.53 10.35 1.64
N THR A 135 7.31 9.61 2.73
CA THR A 135 6.63 10.08 3.94
C THR A 135 7.45 9.89 5.21
N GLU A 136 8.68 9.39 5.07
CA GLU A 136 9.54 9.00 6.17
C GLU A 136 10.92 9.66 6.09
N TYR A 137 11.51 9.95 7.26
CA TYR A 137 12.87 10.39 7.40
C TYR A 137 13.62 9.45 8.34
N THR A 138 14.19 8.38 7.83
CA THR A 138 14.76 7.27 8.62
C THR A 138 15.87 7.63 9.62
N PRO A 139 16.58 8.79 9.55
CA PRO A 139 17.49 9.20 10.60
C PRO A 139 16.84 9.63 11.91
N SER A 140 15.54 9.89 11.94
CA SER A 140 14.78 10.22 13.16
C SER A 140 13.35 9.71 13.06
N GLU A 141 12.77 9.34 14.20
CA GLU A 141 11.39 8.87 14.31
C GLU A 141 10.56 9.93 15.05
N THR A 142 9.68 10.63 14.35
CA THR A 142 8.94 11.76 14.91
C THR A 142 7.47 11.75 14.48
N PRO A 143 6.54 12.31 15.30
CA PRO A 143 5.11 12.34 14.96
C PRO A 143 4.76 13.11 13.67
N VAL A 144 5.68 13.90 13.14
CA VAL A 144 5.45 14.62 11.88
C VAL A 144 5.27 13.67 10.70
N GLU A 145 5.86 12.47 10.77
CA GLU A 145 5.77 11.43 9.73
C GLU A 145 4.33 10.94 9.56
N GLU A 146 3.56 10.80 10.64
CA GLU A 146 2.12 10.56 10.52
C GLU A 146 1.41 11.68 9.74
N SER A 147 1.86 12.93 9.91
CA SER A 147 1.28 14.07 9.18
C SER A 147 1.63 14.03 7.69
N TRP A 148 2.87 13.69 7.33
CA TRP A 148 3.28 13.51 5.94
C TRP A 148 2.55 12.32 5.29
N TRP A 149 2.37 11.24 6.04
CA TRP A 149 1.63 10.08 5.58
C TRP A 149 0.16 10.44 5.27
N VAL A 150 -0.52 11.16 6.16
CA VAL A 150 -1.91 11.61 5.92
C VAL A 150 -1.98 12.61 4.76
N GLU A 151 -1.03 13.55 4.66
CA GLU A 151 -0.95 14.47 3.52
C GLU A 151 -0.77 13.72 2.19
N ALA A 152 0.01 12.64 2.20
CA ALA A 152 0.17 11.77 1.03
C ALA A 152 -1.14 11.06 0.65
N LEU A 153 -1.96 10.64 1.62
CA LEU A 153 -3.30 10.08 1.37
C LEU A 153 -4.25 11.11 0.75
N GLU A 154 -4.26 12.35 1.26
CA GLU A 154 -5.05 13.44 0.67
C GLU A 154 -4.61 13.71 -0.77
N ARG A 155 -3.31 13.67 -1.04
CA ARG A 155 -2.77 13.81 -2.37
C ARG A 155 -3.19 12.65 -3.27
N ALA A 156 -3.13 11.40 -2.78
CA ALA A 156 -3.55 10.21 -3.49
C ALA A 156 -5.04 10.27 -3.87
N ASP A 157 -5.93 10.66 -2.94
CA ASP A 157 -7.36 10.88 -3.22
C ASP A 157 -7.55 11.90 -4.35
N SER A 158 -6.84 13.03 -4.31
CA SER A 158 -6.93 14.07 -5.34
C SER A 158 -6.44 13.62 -6.73
N LEU A 159 -5.63 12.58 -6.80
CA LEU A 159 -5.05 12.00 -8.02
C LEU A 159 -5.85 10.80 -8.55
N GLY A 160 -6.88 10.37 -7.82
CA GLY A 160 -7.72 9.24 -8.20
C GLY A 160 -7.04 7.88 -8.01
N VAL A 161 -6.20 7.74 -6.99
CA VAL A 161 -5.55 6.47 -6.64
C VAL A 161 -6.59 5.47 -6.17
N ASP A 162 -6.49 4.23 -6.64
CA ASP A 162 -7.37 3.12 -6.27
C ASP A 162 -6.86 2.36 -5.04
N VAL A 163 -5.54 2.15 -4.95
CA VAL A 163 -4.91 1.33 -3.91
C VAL A 163 -3.72 2.06 -3.30
N ILE A 164 -3.66 2.08 -1.97
CA ILE A 164 -2.50 2.55 -1.21
C ILE A 164 -1.76 1.33 -0.66
N ASN A 165 -0.47 1.23 -0.97
CA ASN A 165 0.44 0.29 -0.32
C ASN A 165 1.39 1.05 0.60
N THR A 166 1.45 0.64 1.86
CA THR A 166 2.35 1.22 2.84
C THR A 166 2.92 0.12 3.75
N SER A 167 4.25 0.14 3.94
CA SER A 167 4.96 -0.82 4.79
C SER A 167 5.55 -0.11 6.01
N LEU A 168 4.74 0.73 6.63
CA LEU A 168 5.11 1.63 7.72
C LEU A 168 4.32 1.30 9.00
N SER A 169 4.84 1.73 10.14
CA SER A 169 4.20 1.49 11.44
C SER A 169 4.70 2.51 12.45
N TYR A 170 3.81 3.31 12.98
CA TYR A 170 4.11 4.31 14.01
C TYR A 170 3.69 3.81 15.37
N ARG A 171 4.56 3.92 16.36
CA ARG A 171 4.26 3.58 17.75
C ARG A 171 5.19 4.25 18.74
N GLY A 172 6.51 4.13 18.55
CA GLY A 172 7.52 4.73 19.40
C GLY A 172 8.29 5.80 18.64
N TYR A 173 8.62 6.88 19.29
CA TYR A 173 9.31 8.01 18.71
C TYR A 173 10.60 8.33 19.48
N ASP A 174 11.51 9.09 18.87
CA ASP A 174 12.74 9.55 19.53
C ASP A 174 12.46 10.27 20.86
N ASN A 175 11.33 10.98 20.92
CA ASN A 175 10.80 11.54 22.15
C ASN A 175 9.61 10.71 22.64
N SER A 176 9.84 9.86 23.62
CA SER A 176 8.85 8.94 24.16
C SER A 176 7.59 9.59 24.77
N ASN A 177 7.57 10.92 24.93
CA ASN A 177 6.32 11.61 25.30
C ASN A 177 5.24 11.59 24.20
N TYR A 178 5.63 11.22 22.99
CA TYR A 178 4.74 11.08 21.84
C TYR A 178 4.41 9.63 21.51
N ASP A 179 5.02 8.65 22.21
CA ASP A 179 4.75 7.24 21.96
C ASP A 179 3.25 6.93 22.08
N HIS A 180 2.75 6.17 21.14
CA HIS A 180 1.41 5.61 21.25
C HIS A 180 1.40 4.45 22.25
N SER A 181 0.52 4.55 23.23
CA SER A 181 0.24 3.45 24.17
C SER A 181 -0.56 2.34 23.49
N TYR A 182 -0.74 1.21 24.16
CA TYR A 182 -1.63 0.16 23.63
C TYR A 182 -3.07 0.64 23.52
N GLU A 183 -3.50 1.40 24.48
CA GLU A 183 -4.85 1.95 24.54
C GLU A 183 -5.16 2.88 23.39
N ASP A 184 -4.14 3.48 22.76
CA ASP A 184 -4.29 4.35 21.58
C ASP A 184 -4.49 3.55 20.27
N LEU A 185 -4.17 2.24 20.29
CA LEU A 185 -4.25 1.36 19.12
C LEU A 185 -5.65 0.70 19.00
N ASP A 186 -6.68 1.53 19.05
CA ASP A 186 -8.09 1.16 18.96
C ASP A 186 -8.70 1.31 17.55
N GLY A 187 -7.85 1.67 16.59
CA GLY A 187 -8.22 1.89 15.19
C GLY A 187 -8.86 3.24 14.89
N GLN A 188 -8.94 4.16 15.87
CA GLN A 188 -9.62 5.45 15.75
C GLN A 188 -8.89 6.60 16.45
N THR A 189 -8.06 6.33 17.45
CA THR A 189 -7.46 7.36 18.30
C THR A 189 -6.28 8.02 17.65
N THR A 190 -5.35 7.26 17.04
CA THR A 190 -4.15 7.82 16.44
C THR A 190 -4.43 8.65 15.20
N PHE A 191 -3.53 9.57 14.86
CA PHE A 191 -3.72 10.43 13.70
C PHE A 191 -3.69 9.63 12.39
N ALA A 192 -2.75 8.70 12.27
CA ALA A 192 -2.65 7.82 11.11
C ALA A 192 -3.86 6.90 10.97
N ALA A 193 -4.38 6.31 12.07
CA ALA A 193 -5.59 5.48 12.00
C ALA A 193 -6.81 6.26 11.49
N ARG A 194 -7.00 7.50 11.97
CA ARG A 194 -8.08 8.36 11.45
C ARG A 194 -7.91 8.69 9.97
N GLY A 195 -6.68 9.00 9.55
CA GLY A 195 -6.35 9.26 8.14
C GLY A 195 -6.65 8.05 7.26
N GLY A 196 -6.22 6.85 7.67
CA GLY A 196 -6.49 5.60 6.96
C GLY A 196 -7.99 5.27 6.85
N ASN A 197 -8.76 5.49 7.92
CA ASN A 197 -10.21 5.30 7.89
C ASN A 197 -10.89 6.26 6.90
N ILE A 198 -10.50 7.53 6.89
CA ILE A 198 -11.05 8.53 5.95
C ILE A 198 -10.68 8.16 4.50
N ALA A 199 -9.45 7.73 4.26
CA ALA A 199 -9.02 7.28 2.94
C ALA A 199 -9.84 6.08 2.43
N PHE A 200 -10.12 5.12 3.32
CA PHE A 200 -11.01 4.00 3.03
C PHE A 200 -12.44 4.47 2.71
N GLU A 201 -13.00 5.37 3.52
CA GLU A 201 -14.34 5.95 3.29
C GLU A 201 -14.43 6.72 1.96
N LYS A 202 -13.32 7.24 1.46
CA LYS A 202 -13.19 7.87 0.14
C LYS A 202 -13.15 6.87 -1.02
N GLY A 203 -13.02 5.59 -0.73
CA GLY A 203 -13.04 4.50 -1.70
C GLY A 203 -11.67 3.95 -2.07
N MET A 204 -10.58 4.41 -1.46
CA MET A 204 -9.26 3.83 -1.66
C MET A 204 -9.12 2.52 -0.87
N ILE A 205 -8.50 1.52 -1.45
CA ILE A 205 -8.11 0.30 -0.75
C ILE A 205 -6.80 0.56 -0.02
N MET A 206 -6.86 0.55 1.31
CA MET A 206 -5.71 0.80 2.18
C MET A 206 -5.06 -0.53 2.56
N VAL A 207 -3.82 -0.78 2.14
CA VAL A 207 -3.06 -1.99 2.48
C VAL A 207 -1.82 -1.62 3.27
N ASN A 208 -1.67 -2.19 4.47
CA ASN A 208 -0.53 -1.92 5.34
C ASN A 208 0.07 -3.20 5.93
N SER A 209 1.39 -3.23 6.12
CA SER A 209 2.03 -4.33 6.83
C SER A 209 1.62 -4.35 8.31
N ALA A 210 1.54 -5.54 8.90
CA ALA A 210 1.26 -5.67 10.33
C ALA A 210 2.39 -5.10 11.22
N GLY A 211 3.59 -4.94 10.67
CA GLY A 211 4.79 -4.53 11.37
C GLY A 211 5.66 -5.71 11.83
N ASN A 212 6.81 -5.39 12.46
CA ASN A 212 7.88 -6.33 12.78
C ASN A 212 8.08 -6.53 14.29
N SER A 213 7.05 -6.33 15.10
CA SER A 213 7.13 -6.36 16.56
C SER A 213 6.71 -7.70 17.19
N GLY A 214 6.50 -8.76 16.38
CA GLY A 214 6.02 -10.06 16.86
C GLY A 214 6.91 -10.73 17.93
N ASN A 215 8.21 -10.46 17.89
CA ASN A 215 9.19 -10.95 18.90
C ASN A 215 9.37 -10.01 20.09
N SER A 216 8.71 -8.85 20.12
CA SER A 216 8.78 -7.94 21.28
C SER A 216 7.93 -8.47 22.43
N GLY A 217 8.15 -7.94 23.64
CA GLY A 217 7.32 -8.28 24.80
C GLY A 217 5.85 -7.84 24.65
N PHE A 218 5.55 -7.08 23.64
CA PHE A 218 4.23 -6.58 23.28
C PHE A 218 4.04 -6.62 21.75
N PRO A 219 3.66 -7.77 21.19
CA PRO A 219 3.73 -8.05 19.76
C PRO A 219 2.56 -7.47 18.94
N THR A 220 1.99 -6.33 19.32
CA THR A 220 0.84 -5.74 18.64
C THR A 220 1.19 -5.06 17.34
N VAL A 221 0.19 -5.00 16.46
CA VAL A 221 0.21 -4.11 15.31
C VAL A 221 0.32 -2.65 15.77
N GLY A 222 1.05 -1.82 15.03
CA GLY A 222 1.10 -0.38 15.25
C GLY A 222 0.03 0.34 14.44
N THR A 223 0.05 1.68 14.48
CA THR A 223 -0.80 2.47 13.59
C THR A 223 -0.06 2.74 12.26
N PRO A 224 -0.73 2.74 11.08
CA PRO A 224 -2.17 2.65 10.84
C PRO A 224 -2.74 1.22 10.71
N SER A 225 -1.96 0.16 11.00
CA SER A 225 -2.41 -1.22 10.84
C SER A 225 -3.54 -1.60 11.79
N ASP A 226 -3.68 -0.89 12.91
CA ASP A 226 -4.82 -1.04 13.83
C ASP A 226 -6.12 -0.43 13.28
N ALA A 227 -6.07 0.45 12.28
CA ALA A 227 -7.23 1.15 11.74
C ALA A 227 -8.30 0.20 11.20
N ILE A 228 -9.56 0.63 11.30
CA ILE A 228 -10.73 -0.18 10.91
C ILE A 228 -10.77 -0.35 9.38
N GLY A 229 -10.49 0.71 8.64
CA GLY A 229 -10.52 0.74 7.17
C GLY A 229 -9.24 0.26 6.50
N VAL A 230 -8.20 -0.15 7.27
CA VAL A 230 -6.92 -0.59 6.73
C VAL A 230 -6.85 -2.11 6.70
N PHE A 231 -6.58 -2.67 5.53
CA PHE A 231 -6.32 -4.09 5.31
C PHE A 231 -4.89 -4.40 5.72
N THR A 232 -4.73 -5.13 6.80
CA THR A 232 -3.44 -5.39 7.45
C THR A 232 -2.92 -6.76 7.07
N VAL A 233 -1.69 -6.80 6.56
CA VAL A 233 -1.04 -8.01 6.04
C VAL A 233 0.07 -8.46 6.97
N GLY A 234 0.00 -9.71 7.42
CA GLY A 234 1.05 -10.40 8.18
C GLY A 234 2.11 -10.98 7.28
N ALA A 235 3.24 -11.40 7.86
CA ALA A 235 4.29 -12.08 7.14
C ALA A 235 4.27 -13.58 7.38
N VAL A 236 4.52 -14.34 6.32
CA VAL A 236 4.68 -15.80 6.33
C VAL A 236 6.01 -16.20 5.67
N ASP A 237 6.45 -17.42 5.87
CA ASP A 237 7.58 -18.00 5.17
C ASP A 237 7.19 -18.64 3.84
N SER A 238 8.13 -19.33 3.20
CA SER A 238 7.92 -19.98 1.89
C SER A 238 6.91 -21.13 1.91
N GLU A 239 6.60 -21.67 3.07
CA GLU A 239 5.62 -22.73 3.30
C GLU A 239 4.23 -22.17 3.67
N GLY A 240 4.10 -20.84 3.84
CA GLY A 240 2.89 -20.16 4.27
C GLY A 240 2.68 -20.15 5.78
N ASP A 241 3.70 -20.55 6.56
CA ASP A 241 3.65 -20.53 8.01
C ASP A 241 3.98 -19.14 8.56
N TYR A 242 3.30 -18.77 9.65
CA TYR A 242 3.53 -17.49 10.34
C TYR A 242 5.00 -17.33 10.78
N VAL A 243 5.59 -16.18 10.47
CA VAL A 243 6.95 -15.84 10.93
C VAL A 243 6.92 -15.01 12.20
N SER A 244 7.79 -15.37 13.14
CA SER A 244 7.77 -14.86 14.52
C SER A 244 7.95 -13.35 14.66
N PHE A 245 8.56 -12.68 13.69
CA PHE A 245 8.72 -11.22 13.73
C PHE A 245 7.45 -10.46 13.32
N SER A 246 6.53 -11.08 12.58
CA SER A 246 5.29 -10.42 12.15
C SER A 246 4.47 -9.99 13.38
N SER A 247 4.09 -8.72 13.43
CA SER A 247 3.19 -8.22 14.47
C SER A 247 1.82 -8.88 14.36
N ARG A 248 1.11 -8.96 15.48
CA ARG A 248 -0.22 -9.56 15.58
C ARG A 248 -1.07 -8.83 16.61
N GLY A 249 -2.38 -8.94 16.44
CA GLY A 249 -3.35 -8.45 17.42
C GLY A 249 -3.53 -9.38 18.62
N PRO A 250 -4.65 -9.21 19.32
CA PRO A 250 -5.74 -8.31 18.96
C PRO A 250 -5.39 -6.83 19.14
N THR A 251 -6.15 -5.96 18.49
CA THR A 251 -6.18 -4.53 18.82
C THR A 251 -6.80 -4.34 20.21
N VAL A 252 -6.66 -3.16 20.81
CA VAL A 252 -7.18 -2.90 22.16
C VAL A 252 -8.71 -3.07 22.26
N ASP A 253 -9.42 -2.79 21.16
CA ASP A 253 -10.87 -2.99 21.05
C ASP A 253 -11.27 -4.44 20.68
N GLY A 254 -10.29 -5.35 20.59
CA GLY A 254 -10.48 -6.79 20.44
C GLY A 254 -10.62 -7.29 19.00
N ARG A 255 -10.36 -6.46 17.98
CA ARG A 255 -10.36 -6.92 16.59
C ARG A 255 -9.13 -7.79 16.32
N ILE A 256 -9.33 -8.81 15.49
CA ILE A 256 -8.24 -9.67 15.00
C ILE A 256 -7.46 -8.88 13.94
N LYS A 257 -6.13 -8.85 14.10
CA LYS A 257 -5.17 -8.34 13.15
C LYS A 257 -3.92 -9.24 13.15
N PRO A 258 -3.21 -9.43 12.06
CA PRO A 258 -3.55 -8.92 10.73
C PRO A 258 -4.85 -9.55 10.18
N ASP A 259 -5.36 -9.00 9.06
CA ASP A 259 -6.57 -9.51 8.38
C ASP A 259 -6.24 -10.78 7.58
N VAL A 260 -5.01 -10.86 7.05
CA VAL A 260 -4.44 -12.00 6.31
C VAL A 260 -2.98 -12.22 6.65
#